data_40025b8564e96f13396f7c21a57d5e9d
#
_entry.id   40025b8564e96f13396f7c21a57d5e9d
#
_cell.length_a   1.000
_cell.length_b   1.000
_cell.length_c   1.000
_cell.angle_alpha   90.00
_cell.angle_beta   90.00
_cell.angle_gamma   90.00
#
_symmetry.space_group_name_H-M   'P 1'
#
loop_
_entity.id
_entity.type
_entity.pdbx_description
1 polymer ?
#
loop_
_entity_poly.entity_id
_entity_poly.type
_entity_poly.pdbx_seq_one_letter_code
_entity_poly.pdbx_strand_id
1 'polypeptide(L)'
;VNGNDIVDLDETEELNASATGLAITDVDFAFVSLTPTQKIPLLSGQTFTAMRLTASGVGLVGIDQVELSANNVLVEVNTGPTWTGIGISDSGPAVIGFKESPSLQAEEPKGYEVFTGTDSDSLYINFDGNERLRASVDNALLSIGDNDGKFVYVNGNLSFEKGPTTDVTIATGISTNLASDSIQGSAMQA
;
A
#
# COMPACT_ATOMS: atom_id res chain seq x y z
N VAL A 1 16.76 27.24 9.60
CA VAL A 1 17.81 26.17 9.51
C VAL A 1 18.86 26.49 10.58
N ASN A 2 19.06 25.60 11.55
CA ASN A 2 20.05 25.78 12.62
C ASN A 2 21.50 25.48 12.17
N GLY A 3 21.73 25.17 10.90
CA GLY A 3 23.04 24.95 10.29
C GLY A 3 23.68 23.59 10.58
N ASN A 4 22.91 22.61 11.09
CA ASN A 4 23.41 21.26 11.39
C ASN A 4 23.12 20.23 10.28
N ASP A 5 22.48 20.65 9.18
CA ASP A 5 22.01 19.79 8.08
C ASP A 5 21.04 18.65 8.49
N ILE A 6 20.43 18.76 9.67
CA ILE A 6 19.44 17.85 10.20
C ILE A 6 18.12 18.62 10.28
N VAL A 7 17.05 18.05 9.77
CA VAL A 7 15.69 18.58 9.93
C VAL A 7 15.20 18.24 11.33
N ASP A 8 15.04 19.25 12.17
CA ASP A 8 14.46 19.10 13.50
C ASP A 8 12.92 19.20 13.39
N LEU A 9 12.19 18.48 14.23
CA LEU A 9 10.73 18.35 14.17
C LEU A 9 9.93 19.65 14.38
N ASP A 10 10.59 20.73 14.82
CA ASP A 10 10.02 22.04 15.06
C ASP A 10 10.36 23.07 13.97
N GLU A 11 11.12 22.66 12.95
CA GLU A 11 11.48 23.55 11.83
C GLU A 11 10.48 23.39 10.67
N THR A 12 9.79 24.46 10.34
CA THR A 12 9.07 24.59 9.05
C THR A 12 10.11 24.90 7.98
N GLU A 13 10.78 23.88 7.46
CA GLU A 13 11.79 24.10 6.45
C GLU A 13 11.21 24.13 5.04
N GLU A 14 11.54 25.21 4.32
CA GLU A 14 11.55 25.13 2.86
C GLU A 14 12.65 24.14 2.45
N LEU A 15 12.32 23.20 1.55
CA LEU A 15 13.30 22.29 0.96
C LEU A 15 14.53 23.09 0.50
N ASN A 16 15.72 22.65 0.89
CA ASN A 16 16.95 23.26 0.42
C ASN A 16 16.93 23.36 -1.11
N ALA A 17 17.08 24.57 -1.64
CA ALA A 17 17.06 24.81 -3.09
C ALA A 17 18.10 24.00 -3.88
N SER A 18 19.13 23.47 -3.19
CA SER A 18 20.15 22.60 -3.78
C SER A 18 19.89 21.11 -3.53
N ALA A 19 18.79 20.74 -2.86
CA ALA A 19 18.48 19.33 -2.62
C ALA A 19 18.20 18.61 -3.93
N THR A 20 18.72 17.41 -4.04
CA THR A 20 18.44 16.49 -5.16
C THR A 20 17.96 15.17 -4.61
N GLY A 21 16.78 14.71 -5.03
CA GLY A 21 16.24 13.45 -4.55
C GLY A 21 14.73 13.33 -4.64
N LEU A 22 14.16 12.52 -3.78
CA LEU A 22 12.74 12.30 -3.64
C LEU A 22 12.22 13.06 -2.41
N ALA A 23 11.25 13.92 -2.60
CA ALA A 23 10.51 14.58 -1.52
C ALA A 23 9.16 13.88 -1.35
N ILE A 24 8.78 13.61 -0.10
CA ILE A 24 7.46 13.09 0.26
C ILE A 24 6.90 14.01 1.34
N THR A 25 5.66 14.44 1.17
CA THR A 25 5.02 15.42 2.05
C THR A 25 3.79 14.83 2.75
N ASP A 26 3.56 15.28 3.97
CA ASP A 26 2.43 14.93 4.83
C ASP A 26 2.20 13.41 4.89
N VAL A 27 3.20 12.71 5.40
CA VAL A 27 3.19 11.25 5.49
C VAL A 27 2.55 10.82 6.80
N ASP A 28 1.45 10.09 6.70
CA ASP A 28 0.91 9.30 7.80
C ASP A 28 1.21 7.82 7.58
N PHE A 29 1.72 7.16 8.59
CA PHE A 29 2.12 5.78 8.53
C PHE A 29 1.61 5.00 9.73
N ALA A 30 0.81 3.96 9.47
CA ALA A 30 0.35 3.02 10.47
C ALA A 30 0.84 1.61 10.15
N PHE A 31 1.48 0.98 11.12
CA PHE A 31 1.97 -0.39 11.03
C PHE A 31 1.53 -1.18 12.24
N VAL A 32 0.94 -2.34 12.00
CA VAL A 32 0.50 -3.28 13.03
C VAL A 32 1.10 -4.65 12.76
N SER A 33 1.74 -5.21 13.78
CA SER A 33 2.27 -6.57 13.76
C SER A 33 1.67 -7.32 14.94
N LEU A 34 0.91 -8.37 14.67
CA LEU A 34 0.19 -9.16 15.66
C LEU A 34 0.68 -10.60 15.68
N THR A 35 0.91 -11.10 16.89
CA THR A 35 1.17 -12.53 17.13
C THR A 35 0.09 -13.06 18.06
N PRO A 36 -0.65 -14.12 17.69
CA PRO A 36 -1.69 -14.70 18.53
C PRO A 36 -1.14 -15.15 19.88
N THR A 37 -1.80 -14.75 20.96
CA THR A 37 -1.46 -15.18 22.32
C THR A 37 -2.05 -16.53 22.68
N GLN A 38 -3.09 -16.96 21.94
CA GLN A 38 -3.71 -18.28 22.13
C GLN A 38 -2.86 -19.36 21.46
N LYS A 39 -2.71 -20.49 22.19
CA LYS A 39 -1.96 -21.65 21.71
C LYS A 39 -2.82 -22.48 20.75
N ILE A 40 -3.15 -21.93 19.61
CA ILE A 40 -3.77 -22.65 18.50
C ILE A 40 -2.62 -23.25 17.68
N PRO A 41 -2.53 -24.56 17.47
CA PRO A 41 -1.35 -25.21 16.89
C PRO A 41 -0.85 -24.59 15.56
N LEU A 42 -1.77 -24.17 14.70
CA LEU A 42 -1.42 -23.54 13.40
C LEU A 42 -1.06 -22.07 13.51
N LEU A 43 -1.50 -21.37 14.56
CA LEU A 43 -1.31 -19.92 14.72
C LEU A 43 -0.16 -19.56 15.66
N SER A 44 0.30 -20.53 16.47
CA SER A 44 1.32 -20.28 17.48
C SER A 44 2.64 -19.86 16.84
N GLY A 45 3.15 -18.70 17.24
CA GLY A 45 4.40 -18.14 16.73
C GLY A 45 4.31 -17.51 15.32
N GLN A 46 3.13 -17.44 14.74
CA GLN A 46 2.91 -16.79 13.46
C GLN A 46 2.71 -15.29 13.64
N THR A 47 3.15 -14.52 12.67
CA THR A 47 3.03 -13.06 12.67
C THR A 47 2.13 -12.60 11.51
N PHE A 48 1.21 -11.72 11.83
CA PHE A 48 0.30 -11.08 10.89
C PHE A 48 0.65 -9.61 10.81
N THR A 49 0.67 -9.05 9.61
CA THR A 49 1.10 -7.68 9.37
C THR A 49 0.03 -6.92 8.61
N ALA A 50 -0.30 -5.75 9.12
CA ALA A 50 -1.11 -4.78 8.42
C ALA A 50 -0.41 -3.42 8.40
N MET A 51 -0.50 -2.73 7.28
CA MET A 51 0.12 -1.42 7.09
C MET A 51 -0.78 -0.53 6.25
N ARG A 52 -0.84 0.74 6.63
CA ARG A 52 -1.41 1.80 5.82
C ARG A 52 -0.47 3.00 5.83
N LEU A 53 -0.18 3.52 4.64
CA LEU A 53 0.55 4.74 4.44
C LEU A 53 -0.28 5.65 3.55
N THR A 54 -0.40 6.91 3.95
CA THR A 54 -0.92 7.98 3.12
C THR A 54 0.11 9.10 3.03
N ALA A 55 0.16 9.77 1.89
CA ALA A 55 0.95 10.99 1.74
C ALA A 55 0.22 11.95 0.81
N SER A 56 0.32 13.25 1.10
CA SER A 56 -0.31 14.26 0.26
C SER A 56 0.40 14.44 -1.07
N GLY A 57 1.71 14.22 -1.11
CA GLY A 57 2.50 14.33 -2.32
C GLY A 57 3.81 13.55 -2.31
N VAL A 58 4.26 13.22 -3.49
CA VAL A 58 5.61 12.74 -3.78
C VAL A 58 6.13 13.46 -5.00
N GLY A 59 7.39 13.88 -4.97
CA GLY A 59 8.00 14.59 -6.09
C GLY A 59 9.50 14.40 -6.18
N LEU A 60 10.03 14.50 -7.38
CA LEU A 60 11.46 14.56 -7.63
C LEU A 60 11.90 16.02 -7.52
N VAL A 61 12.97 16.28 -6.79
CA VAL A 61 13.51 17.63 -6.59
C VAL A 61 14.95 17.72 -7.08
N GLY A 62 15.35 18.90 -7.56
CA GLY A 62 16.73 19.20 -7.94
C GLY A 62 17.22 18.51 -9.22
N ILE A 63 16.31 18.08 -10.11
CA ILE A 63 16.64 17.51 -11.41
C ILE A 63 15.89 18.29 -12.50
N ASP A 64 16.57 19.22 -13.13
CA ASP A 64 15.94 20.21 -14.04
C ASP A 64 15.29 19.61 -15.29
N GLN A 65 15.74 18.46 -15.74
CA GLN A 65 15.29 17.84 -16.99
C GLN A 65 14.18 16.80 -16.79
N VAL A 66 13.91 16.41 -15.55
CA VAL A 66 12.90 15.40 -15.21
C VAL A 66 12.02 15.95 -14.10
N GLU A 67 10.74 16.06 -14.38
CA GLU A 67 9.73 16.31 -13.38
C GLU A 67 8.94 15.03 -13.12
N LEU A 68 8.94 14.59 -11.90
CA LEU A 68 8.09 13.49 -11.43
C LEU A 68 7.36 14.00 -10.20
N SER A 69 6.05 13.94 -10.23
CA SER A 69 5.22 14.27 -9.08
C SER A 69 3.95 13.42 -9.05
N ALA A 70 3.40 13.22 -7.87
CA ALA A 70 2.10 12.59 -7.70
C ALA A 70 1.46 13.09 -6.41
N ASN A 71 0.14 13.03 -6.34
CA ASN A 71 -0.65 13.41 -5.18
C ASN A 71 -1.42 12.22 -4.63
N ASN A 72 -1.87 12.34 -3.38
CA ASN A 72 -2.73 11.35 -2.74
C ASN A 72 -2.17 9.93 -2.85
N VAL A 73 -0.96 9.76 -2.39
CA VAL A 73 -0.31 8.45 -2.33
C VAL A 73 -0.99 7.61 -1.26
N LEU A 74 -1.38 6.39 -1.61
CA LEU A 74 -1.92 5.40 -0.69
C LEU A 74 -1.18 4.08 -0.87
N VAL A 75 -0.70 3.50 0.23
CA VAL A 75 -0.18 2.12 0.26
C VAL A 75 -0.90 1.36 1.37
N GLU A 76 -1.42 0.20 1.03
CA GLU A 76 -2.11 -0.69 1.97
C GLU A 76 -1.55 -2.11 1.85
N VAL A 77 -1.26 -2.72 2.98
CA VAL A 77 -0.80 -4.11 3.08
C VAL A 77 -1.58 -4.81 4.19
N ASN A 78 -2.08 -6.01 3.91
CA ASN A 78 -2.63 -6.93 4.90
C ASN A 78 -2.15 -8.33 4.51
N THR A 79 -1.23 -8.88 5.27
CA THR A 79 -0.58 -10.14 4.94
C THR A 79 -0.27 -10.96 6.20
N GLY A 80 -0.01 -12.24 6.00
CA GLY A 80 0.32 -13.14 7.09
C GLY A 80 0.85 -14.48 6.56
N PRO A 81 0.85 -15.51 7.39
CA PRO A 81 1.39 -16.80 7.04
C PRO A 81 0.53 -17.52 5.99
N THR A 82 1.20 -18.21 5.07
CA THR A 82 0.53 -19.14 4.14
C THR A 82 0.57 -20.54 4.71
N TRP A 83 -0.58 -21.21 4.70
CA TRP A 83 -0.72 -22.56 5.15
C TRP A 83 -0.53 -23.54 3.99
N THR A 84 0.35 -24.50 4.17
CA THR A 84 0.52 -25.61 3.25
C THR A 84 0.36 -26.93 4.01
N GLY A 85 -0.44 -27.85 3.51
CA GLY A 85 -0.63 -29.14 4.16
C GLY A 85 -1.74 -29.97 3.55
N ILE A 86 -1.83 -31.23 3.99
CA ILE A 86 -2.87 -32.16 3.53
C ILE A 86 -4.24 -31.66 4.02
N GLY A 87 -5.15 -31.41 3.09
CA GLY A 87 -6.52 -30.95 3.37
C GLY A 87 -6.67 -29.45 3.58
N ILE A 88 -5.60 -28.67 3.38
CA ILE A 88 -5.66 -27.21 3.34
C ILE A 88 -5.61 -26.82 1.86
N SER A 89 -6.69 -26.23 1.35
CA SER A 89 -6.70 -25.68 0.01
C SER A 89 -5.80 -24.44 -0.04
N ASP A 90 -5.19 -24.18 -1.19
CA ASP A 90 -4.32 -23.03 -1.43
C ASP A 90 -5.19 -21.76 -1.52
N SER A 91 -5.61 -21.24 -0.37
CA SER A 91 -6.55 -20.13 -0.22
C SER A 91 -5.87 -18.78 0.01
N GLY A 92 -4.56 -18.71 -0.23
CA GLY A 92 -3.77 -17.53 0.07
C GLY A 92 -3.33 -17.43 1.54
N PRO A 93 -2.63 -16.35 1.92
CA PRO A 93 -2.18 -16.13 3.29
C PRO A 93 -3.36 -15.87 4.23
N ALA A 94 -3.23 -16.35 5.47
CA ALA A 94 -4.12 -15.93 6.54
C ALA A 94 -3.81 -14.47 6.89
N VAL A 95 -4.84 -13.66 7.11
CA VAL A 95 -4.70 -12.22 7.35
C VAL A 95 -5.59 -11.78 8.53
N ILE A 96 -5.39 -10.55 8.99
CA ILE A 96 -6.24 -9.98 10.03
C ILE A 96 -7.53 -9.46 9.39
N GLY A 97 -8.67 -9.90 9.90
CA GLY A 97 -10.00 -9.36 9.58
C GLY A 97 -10.37 -8.26 10.58
N PHE A 98 -9.98 -7.03 10.30
CA PHE A 98 -10.31 -5.91 11.19
C PHE A 98 -11.82 -5.61 11.15
N LYS A 99 -12.44 -5.68 9.97
CA LYS A 99 -13.88 -5.49 9.80
C LYS A 99 -14.71 -6.61 10.45
N GLU A 100 -14.15 -7.80 10.51
CA GLU A 100 -14.78 -8.97 11.13
C GLU A 100 -14.57 -9.03 12.65
N SER A 101 -13.80 -8.08 13.22
CA SER A 101 -13.52 -8.02 14.67
C SER A 101 -14.54 -7.12 15.38
N PRO A 102 -15.52 -7.66 16.13
CA PRO A 102 -16.62 -6.87 16.70
C PRO A 102 -16.16 -5.73 17.61
N SER A 103 -15.07 -5.95 18.37
CA SER A 103 -14.52 -4.93 19.26
C SER A 103 -13.98 -3.70 18.51
N LEU A 104 -13.52 -3.89 17.27
CA LEU A 104 -12.99 -2.81 16.44
C LEU A 104 -14.07 -2.11 15.61
N GLN A 105 -15.30 -2.60 15.68
CA GLN A 105 -16.46 -2.07 14.96
C GLN A 105 -17.51 -1.43 15.90
N ALA A 106 -17.24 -1.45 17.21
CA ALA A 106 -18.21 -1.02 18.22
C ALA A 106 -18.37 0.51 18.28
N GLU A 107 -17.32 1.24 18.02
CA GLU A 107 -17.28 2.71 18.13
C GLU A 107 -16.68 3.32 16.85
N GLU A 108 -17.03 4.58 16.57
CA GLU A 108 -16.45 5.35 15.47
C GLU A 108 -15.25 6.19 15.97
N PRO A 109 -14.18 6.33 15.18
CA PRO A 109 -13.91 5.70 13.89
C PRO A 109 -13.63 4.20 14.00
N LYS A 110 -14.13 3.41 13.03
CA LYS A 110 -13.98 1.94 13.02
C LYS A 110 -12.58 1.50 12.62
N GLY A 111 -12.09 0.45 13.24
CA GLY A 111 -10.81 -0.18 12.93
C GLY A 111 -9.84 -0.14 14.09
N TYR A 112 -8.63 -0.62 13.84
CA TYR A 112 -7.54 -0.57 14.80
C TYR A 112 -6.86 0.79 14.71
N GLU A 113 -6.87 1.53 15.82
CA GLU A 113 -6.28 2.86 15.92
C GLU A 113 -4.76 2.78 16.07
N VAL A 114 -4.06 3.55 15.25
CA VAL A 114 -2.62 3.76 15.34
C VAL A 114 -2.35 5.27 15.39
N PHE A 115 -1.76 5.73 16.47
CA PHE A 115 -1.38 7.14 16.62
C PHE A 115 -0.23 7.48 15.67
N THR A 116 -0.37 8.54 14.87
CA THR A 116 0.61 8.97 13.86
C THR A 116 1.31 10.27 14.20
N GLY A 117 0.85 10.97 15.22
CA GLY A 117 1.38 12.27 15.63
C GLY A 117 1.33 12.52 17.12
N THR A 118 1.79 13.71 17.51
CA THR A 118 1.79 14.17 18.91
C THR A 118 0.47 14.78 19.35
N ASP A 119 -0.38 15.21 18.42
CA ASP A 119 -1.61 15.99 18.65
C ASP A 119 -2.90 15.19 18.44
N SER A 120 -2.89 13.92 18.83
CA SER A 120 -4.05 13.02 18.73
C SER A 120 -4.46 12.63 17.31
N ASP A 121 -3.57 12.80 16.35
CA ASP A 121 -3.80 12.32 15.00
C ASP A 121 -3.65 10.80 14.96
N SER A 122 -4.58 10.14 14.29
CA SER A 122 -4.61 8.69 14.22
C SER A 122 -4.99 8.21 12.83
N LEU A 123 -4.34 7.14 12.39
CA LEU A 123 -4.79 6.31 11.28
C LEU A 123 -5.55 5.09 11.79
N TYR A 124 -6.61 4.74 11.09
CA TYR A 124 -7.40 3.56 11.39
C TYR A 124 -7.17 2.50 10.32
N ILE A 125 -6.72 1.31 10.75
CA ILE A 125 -6.62 0.14 9.89
C ILE A 125 -7.91 -0.64 10.01
N ASN A 126 -8.69 -0.69 8.92
CA ASN A 126 -10.00 -1.34 8.87
C ASN A 126 -10.14 -2.18 7.61
N PHE A 127 -9.19 -3.10 7.42
CA PHE A 127 -9.19 -4.02 6.29
C PHE A 127 -10.17 -5.17 6.55
N ASP A 128 -10.73 -5.69 5.47
CA ASP A 128 -11.45 -6.95 5.47
C ASP A 128 -10.50 -8.15 5.62
N GLY A 129 -11.04 -9.34 5.85
CA GLY A 129 -10.28 -10.58 6.02
C GLY A 129 -9.65 -11.14 4.74
N ASN A 130 -9.25 -10.26 3.82
CA ASN A 130 -8.57 -10.64 2.58
C ASN A 130 -7.12 -10.15 2.57
N GLU A 131 -6.24 -10.91 1.88
CA GLU A 131 -4.91 -10.43 1.55
C GLU A 131 -5.04 -9.11 0.76
N ARG A 132 -4.20 -8.13 1.12
CA ARG A 132 -4.18 -6.84 0.44
C ARG A 132 -2.74 -6.39 0.21
N LEU A 133 -2.45 -6.06 -1.01
CA LEU A 133 -1.28 -5.29 -1.40
C LEU A 133 -1.75 -4.28 -2.43
N ARG A 134 -1.89 -3.04 -2.02
CA ARG A 134 -2.39 -1.95 -2.86
C ARG A 134 -1.45 -0.78 -2.80
N ALA A 135 -1.20 -0.18 -3.94
CA ALA A 135 -0.57 1.13 -4.07
C ALA A 135 -1.33 1.95 -5.10
N SER A 136 -1.64 3.19 -4.78
CA SER A 136 -2.29 4.11 -5.72
C SER A 136 -1.77 5.52 -5.53
N VAL A 137 -1.77 6.27 -6.64
CA VAL A 137 -1.45 7.69 -6.68
C VAL A 137 -2.42 8.39 -7.64
N ASP A 138 -2.80 9.60 -7.28
CA ASP A 138 -3.57 10.47 -8.14
C ASP A 138 -2.67 11.53 -8.79
N ASN A 139 -3.05 11.99 -9.98
CA ASN A 139 -2.36 13.05 -10.70
C ASN A 139 -0.85 12.83 -10.82
N ALA A 140 -0.44 11.58 -11.07
CA ALA A 140 0.96 11.30 -11.38
C ALA A 140 1.37 12.04 -12.64
N LEU A 141 2.46 12.79 -12.57
CA LEU A 141 3.05 13.52 -13.67
C LEU A 141 4.47 13.04 -13.89
N LEU A 142 4.79 12.65 -15.10
CA LEU A 142 6.15 12.48 -15.58
C LEU A 142 6.33 13.42 -16.78
N SER A 143 7.28 14.34 -16.68
CA SER A 143 7.68 15.13 -17.82
C SER A 143 9.20 15.13 -17.97
N ILE A 144 9.66 14.99 -19.20
CA ILE A 144 11.08 14.98 -19.56
C ILE A 144 11.30 16.02 -20.64
N GLY A 145 12.30 16.86 -20.46
CA GLY A 145 12.62 17.91 -21.42
C GLY A 145 13.67 18.83 -20.86
N ASP A 146 13.98 19.85 -21.63
CA ASP A 146 14.91 20.92 -21.28
C ASP A 146 14.20 22.29 -21.26
N ASN A 147 14.99 23.35 -21.18
CA ASN A 147 14.47 24.72 -21.17
C ASN A 147 13.80 25.13 -22.48
N ASP A 148 14.06 24.42 -23.59
CA ASP A 148 13.50 24.68 -24.92
C ASP A 148 12.16 23.96 -25.14
N GLY A 149 11.85 22.97 -24.29
CA GLY A 149 10.55 22.30 -24.31
C GLY A 149 10.54 20.89 -23.71
N LYS A 150 9.35 20.43 -23.37
CA LYS A 150 9.11 19.08 -22.90
C LYS A 150 8.82 18.17 -24.08
N PHE A 151 9.56 17.05 -24.21
CA PHE A 151 9.37 16.05 -25.27
C PHE A 151 8.67 14.78 -24.82
N VAL A 152 8.59 14.54 -23.50
CA VAL A 152 7.72 13.51 -22.91
C VAL A 152 6.84 14.16 -21.87
N TYR A 153 5.56 13.86 -21.93
CA TYR A 153 4.58 14.29 -20.94
C TYR A 153 3.55 13.17 -20.71
N VAL A 154 3.49 12.68 -19.50
CA VAL A 154 2.53 11.66 -19.07
C VAL A 154 1.86 12.17 -17.82
N ASN A 155 0.52 12.21 -17.82
CA ASN A 155 -0.27 12.56 -16.65
C ASN A 155 -1.42 11.58 -16.49
N GLY A 156 -1.70 11.15 -15.27
CA GLY A 156 -2.79 10.23 -14.99
C GLY A 156 -2.79 9.71 -13.57
N ASN A 157 -3.76 8.87 -13.28
CA ASN A 157 -3.84 8.13 -12.03
C ASN A 157 -3.23 6.74 -12.25
N LEU A 158 -2.50 6.25 -11.25
CA LEU A 158 -1.91 4.92 -11.28
C LEU A 158 -2.42 4.15 -10.06
N SER A 159 -2.80 2.90 -10.29
CA SER A 159 -3.21 2.00 -9.22
C SER A 159 -2.68 0.60 -9.49
N PHE A 160 -2.19 -0.03 -8.46
CA PHE A 160 -1.80 -1.44 -8.44
C PHE A 160 -2.49 -2.10 -7.25
N GLU A 161 -3.10 -3.25 -7.47
CA GLU A 161 -3.69 -4.06 -6.42
C GLU A 161 -3.45 -5.54 -6.68
N LYS A 162 -2.90 -6.25 -5.68
CA LYS A 162 -2.95 -7.71 -5.57
C LYS A 162 -4.11 -8.06 -4.64
N GLY A 163 -5.18 -8.54 -5.22
CA GLY A 163 -6.37 -8.97 -4.48
C GLY A 163 -6.33 -10.44 -4.09
N PRO A 164 -7.43 -10.92 -3.49
CA PRO A 164 -7.60 -12.33 -3.17
C PRO A 164 -7.63 -13.18 -4.44
N THR A 165 -7.32 -14.46 -4.28
CA THR A 165 -7.49 -15.46 -5.34
C THR A 165 -8.95 -15.49 -5.81
N THR A 166 -9.14 -15.43 -7.10
CA THR A 166 -10.47 -15.51 -7.71
C THR A 166 -10.47 -16.46 -8.91
N ASP A 167 -11.59 -17.13 -9.13
CA ASP A 167 -11.75 -17.99 -10.28
C ASP A 167 -11.98 -17.15 -11.54
N VAL A 168 -11.12 -17.34 -12.52
CA VAL A 168 -11.23 -16.67 -13.81
C VAL A 168 -11.23 -17.69 -14.94
N THR A 169 -12.03 -17.44 -15.95
CA THR A 169 -12.02 -18.23 -17.19
C THR A 169 -11.00 -17.65 -18.15
N ILE A 170 -10.03 -18.47 -18.52
CA ILE A 170 -9.01 -18.05 -19.48
C ILE A 170 -9.44 -18.52 -20.88
N ALA A 171 -9.58 -17.55 -21.79
CA ALA A 171 -9.73 -17.82 -23.20
C ALA A 171 -8.35 -18.16 -23.79
N THR A 172 -8.08 -19.42 -24.04
CA THR A 172 -6.76 -19.87 -24.53
C THR A 172 -6.47 -19.50 -25.98
N GLY A 173 -7.47 -19.06 -26.75
CA GLY A 173 -7.34 -18.84 -28.18
C GLY A 173 -7.14 -20.11 -28.99
N ILE A 174 -7.15 -21.29 -28.37
CA ILE A 174 -6.98 -22.59 -29.02
C ILE A 174 -8.38 -23.08 -29.40
N SER A 175 -8.67 -23.22 -30.68
CA SER A 175 -9.95 -23.76 -31.18
C SER A 175 -9.98 -25.30 -31.10
N THR A 176 -9.81 -25.87 -29.93
CA THR A 176 -10.00 -27.28 -29.67
C THR A 176 -11.14 -27.47 -28.69
N ASN A 177 -11.94 -28.54 -28.86
CA ASN A 177 -13.04 -28.92 -27.97
C ASN A 177 -12.56 -29.42 -26.58
N LEU A 178 -11.51 -28.81 -26.03
CA LEU A 178 -11.06 -29.09 -24.68
C LEU A 178 -11.92 -28.29 -23.71
N ALA A 179 -12.42 -28.95 -22.69
CA ALA A 179 -13.24 -28.35 -21.65
C ALA A 179 -12.54 -27.10 -21.08
N SER A 180 -13.34 -26.06 -20.81
CA SER A 180 -12.86 -24.87 -20.14
C SER A 180 -12.34 -25.24 -18.75
N ASP A 181 -11.02 -25.25 -18.57
CA ASP A 181 -10.44 -25.37 -17.24
C ASP A 181 -10.55 -24.02 -16.54
N SER A 182 -11.25 -24.00 -15.41
CA SER A 182 -11.19 -22.87 -14.50
C SER A 182 -9.85 -22.91 -13.79
N ILE A 183 -9.04 -21.88 -13.96
CA ILE A 183 -7.76 -21.73 -13.26
C ILE A 183 -7.98 -20.74 -12.13
N GLN A 184 -7.67 -21.16 -10.91
CA GLN A 184 -7.58 -20.27 -9.77
C GLN A 184 -6.26 -19.49 -9.85
N GLY A 185 -6.34 -18.19 -9.80
CA GLY A 185 -5.19 -17.30 -9.82
C GLY A 185 -5.44 -16.02 -9.02
N SER A 186 -4.38 -15.43 -8.49
CA SER A 186 -4.48 -14.07 -7.95
C SER A 186 -4.52 -13.07 -9.11
N ALA A 187 -5.59 -12.28 -9.17
CA ALA A 187 -5.67 -11.19 -10.13
C ALA A 187 -4.74 -10.04 -9.69
N MET A 188 -3.88 -9.59 -10.58
CA MET A 188 -3.23 -8.29 -10.48
C MET A 188 -4.00 -7.32 -11.38
N GLN A 189 -4.45 -6.22 -10.79
CA GLN A 189 -5.07 -5.11 -11.53
C GLN A 189 -4.05 -3.97 -11.62
N ALA A 190 -3.86 -3.46 -12.81
CA ALA A 190 -3.04 -2.28 -13.10
C ALA A 190 -3.91 -1.16 -13.69
#